data_46a57503a773a99af6b7051ba0930e1b
#
_entry.id   46a57503a773a99af6b7051ba0930e1b
#
_cell.length_a   1.000
_cell.length_b   1.000
_cell.length_c   1.000
_cell.angle_alpha   90.00
_cell.angle_beta   90.00
_cell.angle_gamma   90.00
#
_symmetry.space_group_name_H-M   'P 1'
#
loop_
_entity.id
_entity.type
_entity.pdbx_description
1 polymer ?
#
loop_
_entity_poly.entity_id
_entity_poly.type
_entity_poly.pdbx_seq_one_letter_code
_entity_poly.pdbx_strand_id
1 'polypeptide(L)'
;MTHRYYPTGNPRFNHVAMSLPAELLNEENRRDLCRFWGEVFGFEEMPTMTLDRKRLILGCVHWDQFIFLIADDEPMACARMDHFGLAVGNLDELRGVRDRAVAFREHDPRVELVDLHADDQQVLTIHSIYVRYLLPMMCELQWWEFPEAGATRGRPA
;
A
#
# COMPACT_ATOMS: atom_id res chain seq x y z
N MET A 1 -13.17 15.85 -21.73
CA MET A 1 -12.16 15.84 -20.64
C MET A 1 -10.88 15.24 -21.21
N THR A 2 -9.83 16.04 -21.38
CA THR A 2 -8.54 15.54 -21.87
C THR A 2 -7.82 14.89 -20.70
N HIS A 3 -7.74 13.57 -20.70
CA HIS A 3 -6.95 12.82 -19.73
C HIS A 3 -5.46 13.07 -19.96
N ARG A 4 -4.93 14.14 -19.38
CA ARG A 4 -3.50 14.44 -19.37
C ARG A 4 -2.80 13.80 -18.16
N TYR A 5 -2.92 12.48 -17.99
CA TYR A 5 -2.33 11.87 -16.80
C TYR A 5 -1.04 11.10 -17.04
N TYR A 6 -0.63 10.95 -18.29
CA TYR A 6 0.60 10.24 -18.57
C TYR A 6 1.54 11.10 -19.38
N PRO A 7 2.71 11.46 -18.86
CA PRO A 7 3.77 11.89 -19.74
C PRO A 7 3.95 10.77 -20.78
N THR A 8 3.86 11.11 -22.05
CA THR A 8 4.20 10.20 -23.13
C THR A 8 5.62 9.73 -22.93
N GLY A 9 5.87 8.44 -22.78
CA GLY A 9 7.21 7.94 -22.53
C GLY A 9 7.23 6.55 -21.91
N ASN A 10 7.98 6.38 -20.84
CA ASN A 10 8.23 5.08 -20.23
C ASN A 10 6.99 4.50 -19.54
N PRO A 11 6.82 3.17 -19.55
CA PRO A 11 5.82 2.51 -18.70
C PRO A 11 5.98 2.92 -17.22
N ARG A 12 4.89 2.97 -16.49
CA ARG A 12 4.86 3.26 -15.06
C ARG A 12 4.16 2.15 -14.29
N PHE A 13 4.50 2.01 -13.03
CA PHE A 13 3.79 1.11 -12.15
C PHE A 13 2.35 1.61 -11.90
N ASN A 14 1.36 0.71 -12.02
CA ASN A 14 -0.04 1.06 -11.80
C ASN A 14 -0.76 0.16 -10.80
N HIS A 15 -0.43 -1.13 -10.69
CA HIS A 15 -1.09 -2.00 -9.73
C HIS A 15 -0.18 -3.11 -9.22
N VAL A 16 -0.57 -3.69 -8.11
CA VAL A 16 -0.07 -4.97 -7.62
C VAL A 16 -1.22 -5.98 -7.61
N ALA A 17 -0.96 -7.20 -8.09
CA ALA A 17 -1.93 -8.29 -8.07
C ALA A 17 -1.46 -9.39 -7.14
N MET A 18 -2.39 -9.93 -6.34
CA MET A 18 -2.12 -11.01 -5.40
C MET A 18 -3.24 -12.04 -5.45
N SER A 19 -2.87 -13.32 -5.50
CA SER A 19 -3.83 -14.41 -5.33
C SER A 19 -3.99 -14.75 -3.85
N LEU A 20 -5.24 -15.00 -3.44
CA LEU A 20 -5.62 -15.33 -2.07
C LEU A 20 -6.41 -16.64 -2.04
N PRO A 21 -6.37 -17.40 -0.93
CA PRO A 21 -7.35 -18.44 -0.69
C PRO A 21 -8.78 -17.90 -0.81
N ALA A 22 -9.70 -18.67 -1.43
CA ALA A 22 -11.07 -18.20 -1.67
C ALA A 22 -11.81 -17.79 -0.39
N GLU A 23 -11.52 -18.43 0.74
CA GLU A 23 -12.07 -18.09 2.05
C GLU A 23 -11.67 -16.69 2.55
N LEU A 24 -10.55 -16.13 2.09
CA LEU A 24 -10.15 -14.75 2.41
C LEU A 24 -10.88 -13.70 1.56
N LEU A 25 -11.65 -14.12 0.56
CA LEU A 25 -12.54 -13.24 -0.21
C LEU A 25 -14.03 -13.55 0.02
N ASN A 26 -14.39 -14.26 1.12
CA ASN A 26 -15.76 -14.37 1.57
C ASN A 26 -16.34 -13.01 1.98
N GLU A 27 -17.64 -12.92 2.19
CA GLU A 27 -18.34 -11.65 2.49
C GLU A 27 -17.79 -10.93 3.73
N GLU A 28 -17.42 -11.68 4.76
CA GLU A 28 -16.90 -11.11 6.01
C GLU A 28 -15.50 -10.51 5.80
N ASN A 29 -14.57 -11.31 5.30
CA ASN A 29 -13.19 -10.84 5.06
C ASN A 29 -13.11 -9.75 4.00
N ARG A 30 -13.98 -9.80 2.97
CA ARG A 30 -14.08 -8.72 1.99
C ARG A 30 -14.50 -7.40 2.64
N ARG A 31 -15.51 -7.43 3.51
CA ARG A 31 -15.94 -6.25 4.26
C ARG A 31 -14.82 -5.74 5.17
N ASP A 32 -14.11 -6.63 5.84
CA ASP A 32 -12.98 -6.28 6.70
C ASP A 32 -11.82 -5.68 5.91
N LEU A 33 -11.49 -6.26 4.74
CA LEU A 33 -10.49 -5.69 3.82
C LEU A 33 -10.88 -4.28 3.36
N CYS A 34 -12.12 -4.10 2.88
CA CYS A 34 -12.60 -2.78 2.45
C CYS A 34 -12.57 -1.77 3.60
N ARG A 35 -12.98 -2.18 4.80
CA ARG A 35 -12.94 -1.32 6.00
C ARG A 35 -11.52 -0.92 6.33
N PHE A 36 -10.60 -1.87 6.45
CA PHE A 36 -9.20 -1.57 6.80
C PHE A 36 -8.53 -0.65 5.79
N TRP A 37 -8.58 -1.02 4.49
CA TRP A 37 -7.93 -0.24 3.45
C TRP A 37 -8.61 1.12 3.24
N GLY A 38 -9.90 1.24 3.52
CA GLY A 38 -10.64 2.51 3.51
C GLY A 38 -10.25 3.40 4.69
N GLU A 39 -10.35 2.91 5.93
CA GLU A 39 -10.10 3.70 7.13
C GLU A 39 -8.62 4.08 7.30
N VAL A 40 -7.71 3.18 6.98
CA VAL A 40 -6.27 3.40 7.19
C VAL A 40 -5.61 4.13 6.01
N PHE A 41 -5.94 3.75 4.77
CA PHE A 41 -5.28 4.25 3.57
C PHE A 41 -6.15 5.14 2.68
N GLY A 42 -7.47 5.19 2.90
CA GLY A 42 -8.41 5.94 2.07
C GLY A 42 -8.73 5.26 0.73
N PHE A 43 -8.52 3.93 0.62
CA PHE A 43 -8.82 3.19 -0.60
C PHE A 43 -10.29 2.81 -0.68
N GLU A 44 -10.81 2.68 -1.89
CA GLU A 44 -12.21 2.34 -2.13
C GLU A 44 -12.34 1.09 -3.00
N GLU A 45 -13.34 0.25 -2.70
CA GLU A 45 -13.69 -0.87 -3.57
C GLU A 45 -14.15 -0.35 -4.93
N MET A 46 -13.63 -0.94 -6.01
CA MET A 46 -14.07 -0.69 -7.39
C MET A 46 -15.19 -1.68 -7.78
N PRO A 47 -16.46 -1.43 -7.44
CA PRO A 47 -17.53 -2.44 -7.43
C PRO A 47 -17.82 -3.01 -8.82
N THR A 48 -17.71 -2.22 -9.87
CA THR A 48 -17.95 -2.68 -11.24
C THR A 48 -16.93 -3.69 -11.73
N MET A 49 -15.75 -3.74 -11.13
CA MET A 49 -14.67 -4.67 -11.47
C MET A 49 -14.66 -5.92 -10.58
N THR A 50 -15.55 -6.00 -9.60
CA THR A 50 -15.59 -7.05 -8.57
C THR A 50 -16.93 -7.79 -8.49
N LEU A 51 -17.78 -7.67 -9.52
CA LEU A 51 -19.13 -8.25 -9.56
C LEU A 51 -19.15 -9.78 -9.49
N ASP A 52 -18.09 -10.45 -9.91
CA ASP A 52 -17.99 -11.93 -9.86
C ASP A 52 -17.71 -12.49 -8.47
N ARG A 53 -17.44 -11.63 -7.49
CA ARG A 53 -17.09 -11.97 -6.09
C ARG A 53 -15.85 -12.85 -5.92
N LYS A 54 -15.16 -13.20 -7.00
CA LYS A 54 -13.86 -13.87 -7.00
C LYS A 54 -12.69 -12.88 -6.97
N ARG A 55 -12.99 -11.61 -7.18
CA ARG A 55 -12.02 -10.52 -7.19
C ARG A 55 -12.43 -9.44 -6.21
N LEU A 56 -11.44 -8.76 -5.66
CA LEU A 56 -11.60 -7.50 -4.96
C LEU A 56 -10.55 -6.53 -5.49
N ILE A 57 -10.99 -5.37 -5.94
CA ILE A 57 -10.09 -4.32 -6.42
C ILE A 57 -10.26 -3.11 -5.54
N LEU A 58 -9.17 -2.71 -4.88
CA LEU A 58 -9.10 -1.55 -4.01
C LEU A 58 -8.38 -0.43 -4.76
N GLY A 59 -9.14 0.56 -5.20
CA GLY A 59 -8.63 1.74 -5.88
C GLY A 59 -7.87 2.65 -4.92
N CYS A 60 -6.70 3.13 -5.35
CA CYS A 60 -5.89 4.11 -4.63
C CYS A 60 -6.29 5.54 -5.00
N VAL A 61 -5.30 6.43 -5.14
CA VAL A 61 -5.52 7.86 -5.43
C VAL A 61 -6.04 8.10 -6.86
N HIS A 62 -5.53 7.35 -7.83
CA HIS A 62 -5.92 7.46 -9.23
C HIS A 62 -6.68 6.23 -9.69
N TRP A 63 -7.64 6.42 -10.60
CA TRP A 63 -8.50 5.36 -11.12
C TRP A 63 -7.77 4.15 -11.71
N ASP A 64 -6.52 4.30 -12.11
CA ASP A 64 -5.67 3.27 -12.68
C ASP A 64 -4.58 2.77 -11.71
N GLN A 65 -4.64 3.17 -10.44
CA GLN A 65 -3.78 2.68 -9.37
C GLN A 65 -4.61 1.87 -8.38
N PHE A 66 -4.27 0.58 -8.22
CA PHE A 66 -5.09 -0.29 -7.39
C PHE A 66 -4.32 -1.52 -6.87
N ILE A 67 -4.86 -2.11 -5.82
CA ILE A 67 -4.52 -3.46 -5.37
C ILE A 67 -5.56 -4.40 -5.96
N PHE A 68 -5.10 -5.44 -6.66
CA PHE A 68 -5.95 -6.45 -7.25
C PHE A 68 -5.83 -7.77 -6.48
N LEU A 69 -6.91 -8.21 -5.87
CA LEU A 69 -6.99 -9.47 -5.14
C LEU A 69 -7.88 -10.44 -5.92
N ILE A 70 -7.43 -11.68 -6.07
CA ILE A 70 -8.15 -12.72 -6.78
C ILE A 70 -8.14 -14.01 -5.97
N ALA A 71 -9.30 -14.69 -5.89
CA ALA A 71 -9.39 -16.02 -5.32
C ALA A 71 -8.73 -17.03 -6.25
N ASP A 72 -7.83 -17.85 -5.71
CA ASP A 72 -7.09 -18.86 -6.46
C ASP A 72 -6.88 -20.11 -5.59
N ASP A 73 -6.88 -21.29 -6.23
CA ASP A 73 -6.63 -22.57 -5.57
C ASP A 73 -5.14 -22.75 -5.24
N GLU A 74 -4.25 -22.00 -5.92
CA GLU A 74 -2.82 -21.92 -5.66
C GLU A 74 -2.46 -20.47 -5.26
N PRO A 75 -2.80 -20.05 -4.03
CA PRO A 75 -2.62 -18.68 -3.60
C PRO A 75 -1.14 -18.31 -3.46
N MET A 76 -0.85 -17.02 -3.62
CA MET A 76 0.49 -16.47 -3.44
C MET A 76 1.02 -16.80 -2.05
N ALA A 77 2.25 -17.31 -2.00
CA ALA A 77 3.04 -17.47 -0.77
C ALA A 77 4.24 -16.52 -0.82
N CYS A 78 4.38 -15.70 0.21
CA CYS A 78 5.44 -14.70 0.30
C CYS A 78 6.28 -14.89 1.56
N ALA A 79 7.55 -14.52 1.48
CA ALA A 79 8.35 -14.33 2.69
C ALA A 79 7.75 -13.17 3.51
N ARG A 80 7.99 -13.19 4.85
CA ARG A 80 7.34 -12.25 5.77
C ARG A 80 7.54 -10.77 5.38
N MET A 81 8.71 -10.44 4.84
CA MET A 81 9.06 -9.05 4.48
C MET A 81 8.91 -8.75 2.99
N ASP A 82 8.36 -9.66 2.19
CA ASP A 82 7.99 -9.32 0.82
C ASP A 82 6.91 -8.23 0.86
N HIS A 83 7.10 -7.18 0.09
CA HIS A 83 6.26 -5.99 0.16
C HIS A 83 6.08 -5.31 -1.19
N PHE A 84 5.06 -4.50 -1.28
CA PHE A 84 4.90 -3.47 -2.30
C PHE A 84 4.93 -2.10 -1.64
N GLY A 85 5.41 -1.08 -2.37
CA GLY A 85 5.63 0.25 -1.84
C GLY A 85 4.60 1.27 -2.30
N LEU A 86 4.21 2.15 -1.36
CA LEU A 86 3.44 3.35 -1.60
C LEU A 86 4.24 4.55 -1.07
N ALA A 87 4.07 5.71 -1.68
CA ALA A 87 4.72 6.94 -1.23
C ALA A 87 3.69 7.95 -0.72
N VAL A 88 4.11 8.73 0.29
CA VAL A 88 3.38 9.89 0.80
C VAL A 88 4.19 11.17 0.60
N GLY A 89 3.53 12.32 0.68
CA GLY A 89 4.14 13.62 0.40
C GLY A 89 5.03 14.16 1.52
N ASN A 90 4.82 13.74 2.77
CA ASN A 90 5.55 14.23 3.94
C ASN A 90 5.47 13.26 5.12
N LEU A 91 6.28 13.54 6.15
CA LEU A 91 6.37 12.73 7.37
C LEU A 91 5.06 12.71 8.17
N ASP A 92 4.30 13.80 8.17
CA ASP A 92 3.05 13.87 8.93
C ASP A 92 1.95 13.01 8.29
N GLU A 93 1.90 12.90 6.96
CA GLU A 93 1.05 11.95 6.27
C GLU A 93 1.43 10.51 6.61
N LEU A 94 2.74 10.19 6.63
CA LEU A 94 3.23 8.87 7.04
C LEU A 94 2.81 8.53 8.47
N ARG A 95 3.00 9.45 9.41
CA ARG A 95 2.56 9.32 10.80
C ARG A 95 1.04 9.15 10.90
N GLY A 96 0.28 9.91 10.13
CA GLY A 96 -1.18 9.80 10.11
C GLY A 96 -1.67 8.42 9.69
N VAL A 97 -1.07 7.80 8.67
CA VAL A 97 -1.40 6.41 8.30
C VAL A 97 -0.99 5.44 9.42
N ARG A 98 0.21 5.61 9.97
CA ARG A 98 0.69 4.81 11.10
C ARG A 98 -0.28 4.84 12.28
N ASP A 99 -0.75 6.02 12.67
CA ASP A 99 -1.64 6.19 13.82
C ASP A 99 -3.01 5.56 13.57
N ARG A 100 -3.55 5.67 12.35
CA ARG A 100 -4.78 4.97 11.96
C ARG A 100 -4.61 3.44 11.98
N ALA A 101 -3.47 2.93 11.54
CA ALA A 101 -3.18 1.49 11.60
C ALA A 101 -3.07 0.98 13.05
N VAL A 102 -2.46 1.76 13.94
CA VAL A 102 -2.39 1.46 15.38
C VAL A 102 -3.79 1.43 16.00
N ALA A 103 -4.60 2.46 15.73
CA ALA A 103 -5.97 2.54 16.25
C ALA A 103 -6.83 1.39 15.73
N PHE A 104 -6.71 1.03 14.44
CA PHE A 104 -7.43 -0.11 13.89
C PHE A 104 -7.01 -1.43 14.57
N ARG A 105 -5.72 -1.62 14.83
CA ARG A 105 -5.18 -2.82 15.50
C ARG A 105 -5.71 -3.03 16.92
N GLU A 106 -6.08 -1.95 17.62
CA GLU A 106 -6.72 -2.06 18.95
C GLU A 106 -8.06 -2.81 18.90
N HIS A 107 -8.74 -2.77 17.75
CA HIS A 107 -10.03 -3.43 17.53
C HIS A 107 -9.91 -4.72 16.71
N ASP A 108 -8.83 -4.86 15.94
CA ASP A 108 -8.59 -6.03 15.09
C ASP A 108 -7.10 -6.42 15.13
N PRO A 109 -6.74 -7.41 15.95
CA PRO A 109 -5.33 -7.81 16.13
C PRO A 109 -4.68 -8.48 14.91
N ARG A 110 -5.45 -8.72 13.81
CA ARG A 110 -4.90 -9.24 12.54
C ARG A 110 -4.01 -8.22 11.82
N VAL A 111 -4.00 -6.96 12.24
CA VAL A 111 -3.09 -5.93 11.70
C VAL A 111 -1.68 -6.21 12.18
N GLU A 112 -0.77 -6.46 11.24
CA GLU A 112 0.67 -6.46 11.49
C GLU A 112 1.25 -5.08 11.14
N LEU A 113 2.07 -4.56 12.04
CA LEU A 113 2.72 -3.26 11.87
C LEU A 113 4.20 -3.36 12.28
N VAL A 114 5.10 -3.00 11.36
CA VAL A 114 6.47 -2.59 11.69
C VAL A 114 6.44 -1.06 11.79
N ASP A 115 6.76 -0.58 12.98
CA ASP A 115 6.58 0.84 13.33
C ASP A 115 7.58 1.74 12.59
N LEU A 116 7.32 3.04 12.63
CA LEU A 116 8.09 4.07 11.96
C LEU A 116 9.58 3.95 12.27
N HIS A 117 10.37 3.85 11.23
CA HIS A 117 11.83 3.86 11.29
C HIS A 117 12.39 4.73 10.16
N ALA A 118 13.65 5.09 10.31
CA ALA A 118 14.38 5.88 9.36
C ALA A 118 15.64 5.14 8.93
N ASP A 119 15.89 5.13 7.63
CA ASP A 119 17.07 4.52 7.00
C ASP A 119 17.88 5.59 6.27
N ASP A 120 19.09 5.87 6.76
CA ASP A 120 19.97 6.89 6.18
C ASP A 120 20.74 6.30 4.99
N GLN A 121 20.36 6.73 3.79
CA GLN A 121 20.98 6.34 2.52
C GLN A 121 22.11 7.30 2.11
N GLN A 122 22.65 8.14 3.02
CA GLN A 122 23.69 9.16 2.79
C GLN A 122 23.25 10.33 1.92
N VAL A 123 22.50 10.08 0.83
CA VAL A 123 21.99 11.12 -0.10
C VAL A 123 20.59 11.57 0.27
N LEU A 124 19.86 10.76 1.02
CA LEU A 124 18.52 11.03 1.54
C LEU A 124 18.25 10.12 2.74
N THR A 125 17.20 10.41 3.51
CA THR A 125 16.70 9.51 4.54
C THR A 125 15.33 8.97 4.09
N ILE A 126 15.16 7.66 4.16
CA ILE A 126 13.88 7.00 3.89
C ILE A 126 13.18 6.76 5.23
N HIS A 127 12.03 7.36 5.43
CA HIS A 127 11.16 7.06 6.55
C HIS A 127 10.10 6.09 6.09
N SER A 128 9.91 4.97 6.79
CA SER A 128 8.93 3.96 6.39
C SER A 128 8.23 3.28 7.57
N ILE A 129 7.05 2.75 7.25
CA ILE A 129 6.31 1.79 8.05
C ILE A 129 5.95 0.61 7.15
N TYR A 130 5.77 -0.60 7.74
CA TYR A 130 5.19 -1.72 7.02
C TYR A 130 3.90 -2.14 7.69
N VAL A 131 2.87 -2.33 6.89
CA VAL A 131 1.55 -2.73 7.37
C VAL A 131 1.06 -3.93 6.56
N ARG A 132 0.50 -4.93 7.24
CA ARG A 132 -0.18 -6.05 6.60
C ARG A 132 -1.53 -6.30 7.26
N TYR A 133 -2.55 -6.51 6.45
CA TYR A 133 -3.87 -6.90 6.90
C TYR A 133 -4.52 -7.82 5.86
N LEU A 134 -4.65 -9.10 6.19
CA LEU A 134 -5.26 -10.13 5.35
C LEU A 134 -4.65 -10.28 3.94
N LEU A 135 -3.49 -9.71 3.68
CA LEU A 135 -2.76 -9.85 2.43
C LEU A 135 -1.52 -10.74 2.59
N PRO A 136 -1.06 -11.41 1.53
CA PRO A 136 0.18 -12.18 1.59
C PRO A 136 1.42 -11.30 1.71
N MET A 137 1.43 -10.11 1.09
CA MET A 137 2.53 -9.16 1.13
C MET A 137 2.30 -8.05 2.16
N MET A 138 3.41 -7.50 2.69
CA MET A 138 3.36 -6.23 3.43
C MET A 138 3.11 -5.07 2.46
N CYS A 139 2.49 -4.01 2.94
CA CYS A 139 2.49 -2.70 2.31
C CYS A 139 3.52 -1.84 3.01
N GLU A 140 4.57 -1.45 2.32
CA GLU A 140 5.51 -0.44 2.80
C GLU A 140 4.99 0.94 2.43
N LEU A 141 4.93 1.85 3.37
CA LEU A 141 4.62 3.25 3.12
C LEU A 141 5.86 4.07 3.39
N GLN A 142 6.28 4.90 2.43
CA GLN A 142 7.53 5.64 2.48
C GLN A 142 7.33 7.14 2.30
N TRP A 143 8.16 7.91 3.03
CA TRP A 143 8.48 9.30 2.71
C TRP A 143 10.01 9.47 2.59
N TRP A 144 10.45 10.11 1.52
CA TRP A 144 11.86 10.35 1.23
C TRP A 144 12.22 11.78 1.60
N GLU A 145 13.03 11.91 2.64
CA GLU A 145 13.56 13.20 3.12
C GLU A 145 14.85 13.50 2.39
N PHE A 146 14.81 14.47 1.49
CA PHE A 146 16.00 14.98 0.83
C PHE A 146 16.64 16.07 1.68
N PRO A 147 18.00 16.15 1.77
CA PRO A 147 18.67 17.26 2.44
C PRO A 147 18.27 18.60 1.77
N GLU A 148 18.15 19.64 2.59
CA GLU A 148 17.88 20.98 2.06
C GLU A 148 18.90 21.37 0.97
N ALA A 149 18.46 22.14 -0.03
CA ALA A 149 19.31 22.61 -1.12
C ALA A 149 20.49 23.43 -0.53
N GLY A 150 21.70 22.88 -0.60
CA GLY A 150 22.90 23.46 0.00
C GLY A 150 23.57 22.60 1.08
N ALA A 151 22.87 21.60 1.63
CA ALA A 151 23.51 20.58 2.46
C ALA A 151 24.22 19.58 1.52
N THR A 152 25.52 19.72 1.35
CA THR A 152 26.36 18.79 0.60
C THR A 152 26.51 17.47 1.35
N ARG A 153 25.52 16.59 1.31
CA ARG A 153 25.78 15.16 1.40
C ARG A 153 26.18 14.72 0.00
N GLY A 154 27.43 14.29 -0.15
CA GLY A 154 28.06 14.04 -1.44
C GLY A 154 27.20 13.15 -2.32
N ARG A 155 26.90 13.63 -3.52
CA ARG A 155 26.35 12.78 -4.57
C ARG A 155 27.41 11.71 -4.90
N PRO A 156 27.13 10.42 -4.87
CA PRO A 156 28.06 9.45 -5.42
C PRO A 156 28.29 9.78 -6.88
N ALA A 157 29.54 9.77 -7.29
CA ALA A 157 30.00 10.04 -8.65
C ALA A 157 29.46 9.00 -9.65
#